data_94b57a2bf8815dc132917c2ee1939218
#
_entry.id   94b57a2bf8815dc132917c2ee1939218
#
_cell.length_a   1.000
_cell.length_b   1.000
_cell.length_c   1.000
_cell.angle_alpha   90.00
_cell.angle_beta   90.00
_cell.angle_gamma   90.00
#
_symmetry.space_group_name_H-M   'P 1'
#
loop_
_entity.id
_entity.type
_entity.pdbx_description
1 polymer ?
#
loop_
_entity_poly.entity_id
_entity_poly.type
_entity_poly.pdbx_seq_one_letter_code
_entity_poly.pdbx_strand_id
1 'polypeptide(L)'
;RGAAYEACNGRMVEEMFSRMITDTMNSPLYKKAFGAKDPFVAEKQKKKVAAFKVANEISDSEYNWQTDYTPGRDETEYFCTYRKCGLCALGRKYGHPELIKHMCQMDYISIDMMGGVLYRTKALATGGDCCDFHVVKKGSKWIEK
;
A
#
# COMPACT_ATOMS: atom_id res chain seq x y z
N ARG A 1 -11.63 19.53 -28.65
CA ARG A 1 -11.99 18.60 -27.55
C ARG A 1 -11.89 19.40 -26.26
N GLY A 2 -13.01 19.70 -25.61
CA GLY A 2 -13.05 20.61 -24.47
C GLY A 2 -12.67 19.96 -23.15
N ALA A 3 -12.32 20.78 -22.14
CA ALA A 3 -11.94 20.36 -20.79
C ALA A 3 -12.94 19.38 -20.12
N ALA A 4 -14.24 19.51 -20.43
CA ALA A 4 -15.27 18.60 -19.93
C ALA A 4 -15.14 17.16 -20.48
N TYR A 5 -14.73 17.02 -21.75
CA TYR A 5 -14.48 15.71 -22.36
C TYR A 5 -13.24 15.04 -21.75
N GLU A 6 -12.17 15.81 -21.54
CA GLU A 6 -10.95 15.30 -20.90
C GLU A 6 -11.20 14.90 -19.44
N ALA A 7 -11.97 15.70 -18.71
CA ALA A 7 -12.35 15.37 -17.33
C ALA A 7 -13.25 14.11 -17.25
N CYS A 8 -14.15 13.92 -18.22
CA CYS A 8 -15.00 12.73 -18.30
C CYS A 8 -14.16 11.48 -18.61
N ASN A 9 -13.25 11.57 -19.56
CA ASN A 9 -12.34 10.48 -19.91
C ASN A 9 -11.40 10.12 -18.75
N GLY A 10 -10.89 11.12 -18.04
CA GLY A 10 -10.06 10.90 -16.85
C GLY A 10 -10.80 10.10 -15.78
N ARG A 11 -12.03 10.48 -15.45
CA ARG A 11 -12.87 9.74 -14.49
C ARG A 11 -13.15 8.30 -14.94
N MET A 12 -13.46 8.10 -16.19
CA MET A 12 -13.72 6.77 -16.75
C MET A 12 -12.46 5.88 -16.67
N VAL A 13 -11.29 6.44 -16.97
CA VAL A 13 -10.02 5.72 -16.85
C VAL A 13 -9.72 5.34 -15.39
N GLU A 14 -9.92 6.26 -14.44
CA GLU A 14 -9.76 5.97 -13.01
C GLU A 14 -10.70 4.86 -12.54
N GLU A 15 -11.97 4.90 -12.92
CA GLU A 15 -12.97 3.88 -12.56
C GLU A 15 -12.59 2.50 -13.12
N MET A 16 -12.21 2.45 -14.39
CA MET A 16 -11.77 1.21 -15.04
C MET A 16 -10.51 0.64 -14.35
N PHE A 17 -9.55 1.51 -14.05
CA PHE A 17 -8.30 1.12 -13.36
C PHE A 17 -8.58 0.60 -11.96
N SER A 18 -9.40 1.31 -11.18
CA SER A 18 -9.80 0.89 -9.84
C SER A 18 -10.50 -0.47 -9.86
N ARG A 19 -11.42 -0.69 -10.81
CA ARG A 19 -12.12 -1.96 -10.99
C ARG A 19 -11.16 -3.09 -11.35
N MET A 20 -10.25 -2.85 -12.30
CA MET A 20 -9.24 -3.84 -12.71
C MET A 20 -8.38 -4.27 -11.51
N ILE A 21 -7.91 -3.33 -10.70
CA ILE A 21 -7.13 -3.61 -9.50
C ILE A 21 -7.95 -4.45 -8.52
N THR A 22 -9.17 -4.05 -8.23
CA THR A 22 -10.05 -4.76 -7.28
C THR A 22 -10.36 -6.19 -7.74
N ASP A 23 -10.69 -6.38 -9.02
CA ASP A 23 -11.00 -7.69 -9.60
C ASP A 23 -9.78 -8.61 -9.58
N THR A 24 -8.59 -8.08 -9.92
CA THR A 24 -7.33 -8.82 -9.87
C THR A 24 -7.02 -9.27 -8.45
N MET A 25 -7.11 -8.37 -7.47
CA MET A 25 -6.85 -8.66 -6.06
C MET A 25 -7.84 -9.67 -5.48
N ASN A 26 -9.09 -9.65 -5.92
CA ASN A 26 -10.12 -10.59 -5.46
C ASN A 26 -10.12 -11.93 -6.21
N SER A 27 -9.23 -12.10 -7.20
CA SER A 27 -9.11 -13.36 -7.93
C SER A 27 -8.71 -14.55 -7.01
N PRO A 28 -9.14 -15.78 -7.34
CA PRO A 28 -8.77 -16.97 -6.56
C PRO A 28 -7.25 -17.17 -6.45
N LEU A 29 -6.51 -16.83 -7.52
CA LEU A 29 -5.05 -16.94 -7.54
C LEU A 29 -4.41 -16.00 -6.52
N TYR A 30 -4.86 -14.75 -6.48
CA TYR A 30 -4.33 -13.74 -5.57
C TYR A 30 -4.66 -14.09 -4.10
N LYS A 31 -5.90 -14.52 -3.85
CA LYS A 31 -6.33 -14.99 -2.51
C LYS A 31 -5.49 -16.16 -2.02
N LYS A 32 -5.18 -17.13 -2.89
CA LYS A 32 -4.31 -18.25 -2.54
C LYS A 32 -2.87 -17.79 -2.23
N ALA A 33 -2.33 -16.87 -3.04
CA ALA A 33 -0.96 -16.40 -2.87
C ALA A 33 -0.76 -15.53 -1.62
N PHE A 34 -1.73 -14.68 -1.28
CA PHE A 34 -1.67 -13.76 -0.14
C PHE A 34 -2.25 -14.34 1.14
N GLY A 35 -3.33 -15.11 1.09
CA GLY A 35 -3.97 -15.69 2.27
C GLY A 35 -3.10 -16.66 3.06
N ALA A 36 -2.03 -17.19 2.45
CA ALA A 36 -1.05 -18.03 3.14
C ALA A 36 0.06 -17.24 3.86
N LYS A 37 0.10 -15.91 3.71
CA LYS A 37 1.12 -15.05 4.31
C LYS A 37 0.67 -14.54 5.67
N ASP A 38 1.59 -14.51 6.64
CA ASP A 38 1.38 -13.88 7.93
C ASP A 38 2.20 -12.58 8.01
N PRO A 39 1.56 -11.40 8.02
CA PRO A 39 2.23 -10.12 8.11
C PRO A 39 2.67 -9.76 9.54
N PHE A 40 2.18 -10.49 10.56
CA PHE A 40 2.48 -10.23 11.97
C PHE A 40 3.79 -10.86 12.45
N VAL A 41 4.50 -11.59 11.59
CA VAL A 41 5.83 -12.10 11.88
C VAL A 41 6.85 -10.96 11.82
N ALA A 42 7.28 -10.45 12.97
CA ALA A 42 8.19 -9.30 13.10
C ALA A 42 9.47 -9.43 12.26
N GLU A 43 10.08 -10.62 12.24
CA GLU A 43 11.30 -10.86 11.46
C GLU A 43 11.11 -10.67 9.95
N LYS A 44 9.93 -10.98 9.41
CA LYS A 44 9.61 -10.73 8.00
C LYS A 44 9.53 -9.23 7.71
N GLN A 45 8.94 -8.45 8.63
CA GLN A 45 8.85 -7.00 8.51
C GLN A 45 10.24 -6.35 8.59
N LYS A 46 11.07 -6.77 9.55
CA LYS A 46 12.45 -6.30 9.69
C LYS A 46 13.30 -6.62 8.45
N LYS A 47 13.17 -7.82 7.89
CA LYS A 47 13.86 -8.20 6.64
C LYS A 47 13.44 -7.32 5.46
N LYS A 48 12.15 -6.99 5.36
CA LYS A 48 11.64 -6.07 4.32
C LYS A 48 12.26 -4.68 4.48
N VAL A 49 12.27 -4.12 5.68
CA VAL A 49 12.90 -2.81 5.99
C VAL A 49 14.37 -2.83 5.63
N ALA A 50 15.10 -3.87 6.03
CA ALA A 50 16.53 -4.02 5.73
C ALA A 50 16.79 -4.10 4.22
N ALA A 51 15.96 -4.83 3.47
CA ALA A 51 16.08 -4.93 2.01
C ALA A 51 15.90 -3.56 1.32
N PHE A 52 14.92 -2.77 1.76
CA PHE A 52 14.71 -1.42 1.23
C PHE A 52 15.86 -0.48 1.60
N LYS A 53 16.43 -0.61 2.81
CA LYS A 53 17.59 0.17 3.23
C LYS A 53 18.80 -0.13 2.33
N VAL A 54 19.11 -1.40 2.12
CA VAL A 54 20.19 -1.82 1.23
C VAL A 54 19.99 -1.30 -0.20
N ALA A 55 18.76 -1.37 -0.74
CA ALA A 55 18.46 -0.85 -2.07
C ALA A 55 18.73 0.67 -2.17
N ASN A 56 18.40 1.43 -1.13
CA ASN A 56 18.69 2.88 -1.09
C ASN A 56 20.18 3.20 -0.89
N GLU A 57 20.95 2.33 -0.24
CA GLU A 57 22.40 2.46 -0.11
C GLU A 57 23.12 2.18 -1.44
N ILE A 58 22.61 1.22 -2.24
CA ILE A 58 23.16 0.90 -3.56
C ILE A 58 22.86 1.99 -4.59
N SER A 59 21.66 2.55 -4.55
CA SER A 59 21.19 3.55 -5.51
C SER A 59 20.16 4.47 -4.85
N ASP A 60 20.39 5.79 -4.90
CA ASP A 60 19.42 6.80 -4.47
C ASP A 60 18.36 7.03 -5.56
N SER A 61 17.69 5.94 -5.95
CA SER A 61 16.63 6.00 -6.96
C SER A 61 15.31 6.44 -6.33
N GLU A 62 14.61 7.38 -7.00
CA GLU A 62 13.25 7.78 -6.59
C GLU A 62 12.23 6.62 -6.68
N TYR A 63 12.55 5.55 -7.42
CA TYR A 63 11.71 4.35 -7.57
C TYR A 63 11.88 3.35 -6.43
N ASN A 64 12.82 3.57 -5.50
CA ASN A 64 12.96 2.74 -4.32
C ASN A 64 11.86 3.04 -3.30
N TRP A 65 11.60 2.07 -2.41
CA TRP A 65 10.78 2.26 -1.22
C TRP A 65 11.66 2.57 -0.01
N GLN A 66 11.10 3.33 0.92
CA GLN A 66 11.68 3.52 2.24
C GLN A 66 10.56 3.37 3.28
N THR A 67 10.77 2.48 4.24
CA THR A 67 9.81 2.25 5.33
C THR A 67 10.52 1.95 6.64
N ASP A 68 9.85 2.27 7.73
CA ASP A 68 10.20 1.85 9.08
C ASP A 68 9.24 0.74 9.53
N TYR A 69 9.65 -0.03 10.52
CA TYR A 69 8.79 -0.97 11.25
C TYR A 69 8.88 -0.68 12.73
N THR A 70 7.74 -0.60 13.39
CA THR A 70 7.62 -0.47 14.84
C THR A 70 6.68 -1.56 15.35
N PRO A 71 7.11 -2.41 16.33
CA PRO A 71 6.21 -3.36 16.95
C PRO A 71 5.06 -2.64 17.65
N GLY A 72 3.90 -3.29 17.70
CA GLY A 72 2.74 -2.80 18.44
C GLY A 72 2.81 -3.16 19.92
N ARG A 73 1.66 -3.04 20.58
CA ARG A 73 1.50 -3.35 22.01
C ARG A 73 1.66 -4.84 22.34
N ASP A 74 1.37 -5.69 21.36
CA ASP A 74 1.63 -7.13 21.39
C ASP A 74 1.83 -7.66 19.95
N GLU A 75 1.96 -8.98 19.78
CA GLU A 75 2.20 -9.65 18.51
C GLU A 75 1.02 -9.55 17.51
N THR A 76 -0.12 -9.01 17.92
CA THR A 76 -1.29 -8.82 17.07
C THR A 76 -1.37 -7.45 16.43
N GLU A 77 -0.34 -6.62 16.60
CA GLU A 77 -0.32 -5.23 16.14
C GLU A 77 1.07 -4.83 15.69
N TYR A 78 1.15 -4.03 14.63
CA TYR A 78 2.39 -3.37 14.22
C TYR A 78 2.12 -2.07 13.44
N PHE A 79 3.17 -1.25 13.33
CA PHE A 79 3.15 -0.01 12.58
C PHE A 79 4.26 -0.02 11.52
N CYS A 80 3.97 0.57 10.36
CA CYS A 80 4.96 0.87 9.32
C CYS A 80 4.73 2.29 8.81
N THR A 81 5.81 3.04 8.64
CA THR A 81 5.74 4.37 8.03
C THR A 81 6.52 4.36 6.74
N TYR A 82 5.84 4.50 5.61
CA TYR A 82 6.48 4.63 4.30
C TYR A 82 6.74 6.09 4.02
N ARG A 83 8.01 6.42 3.81
CA ARG A 83 8.46 7.80 3.50
C ARG A 83 8.81 7.99 2.04
N LYS A 84 9.01 6.91 1.29
CA LYS A 84 9.32 6.89 -0.14
C LYS A 84 8.54 5.76 -0.80
N CYS A 85 7.91 6.07 -1.94
CA CYS A 85 7.08 5.13 -2.68
C CYS A 85 7.45 5.16 -4.16
N GLY A 86 8.01 4.06 -4.65
CA GLY A 86 8.39 3.91 -6.06
C GLY A 86 7.22 4.03 -7.01
N LEU A 87 6.01 3.63 -6.60
CA LEU A 87 4.80 3.79 -7.42
C LEU A 87 4.41 5.26 -7.59
N CYS A 88 4.56 6.08 -6.54
CA CYS A 88 4.32 7.53 -6.65
C CYS A 88 5.31 8.18 -7.63
N ALA A 89 6.57 7.79 -7.59
CA ALA A 89 7.58 8.24 -8.55
C ALA A 89 7.22 7.82 -9.98
N LEU A 90 6.81 6.57 -10.16
CA LEU A 90 6.39 6.03 -11.45
C LEU A 90 5.17 6.77 -12.01
N GLY A 91 4.16 7.03 -11.17
CA GLY A 91 2.97 7.80 -11.55
C GLY A 91 3.31 9.20 -12.04
N ARG A 92 4.21 9.90 -11.34
CA ARG A 92 4.71 11.22 -11.78
C ARG A 92 5.46 11.13 -13.13
N LYS A 93 6.33 10.14 -13.28
CA LYS A 93 7.11 9.94 -14.52
C LYS A 93 6.22 9.78 -15.75
N TYR A 94 5.14 9.04 -15.62
CA TYR A 94 4.22 8.75 -16.74
C TYR A 94 3.04 9.72 -16.82
N GLY A 95 3.00 10.77 -15.98
CA GLY A 95 1.97 11.81 -16.03
C GLY A 95 0.60 11.37 -15.50
N HIS A 96 0.55 10.27 -14.70
CA HIS A 96 -0.69 9.73 -14.15
C HIS A 96 -0.62 9.50 -12.63
N PRO A 97 -0.22 10.52 -11.83
CA PRO A 97 -0.13 10.38 -10.38
C PRO A 97 -1.50 10.10 -9.74
N GLU A 98 -2.60 10.53 -10.37
CA GLU A 98 -3.98 10.31 -9.90
C GLU A 98 -4.37 8.84 -9.84
N LEU A 99 -3.73 7.96 -10.60
CA LEU A 99 -4.01 6.52 -10.60
C LEU A 99 -3.42 5.81 -9.37
N ILE A 100 -2.38 6.36 -8.75
CA ILE A 100 -1.65 5.68 -7.68
C ILE A 100 -2.49 5.51 -6.41
N LYS A 101 -3.41 6.43 -6.12
CA LYS A 101 -4.37 6.27 -5.00
C LYS A 101 -5.21 4.98 -5.10
N HIS A 102 -5.52 4.55 -6.33
CA HIS A 102 -6.23 3.30 -6.58
C HIS A 102 -5.35 2.08 -6.33
N MET A 103 -4.05 2.17 -6.64
CA MET A 103 -3.07 1.14 -6.25
C MET A 103 -2.98 0.98 -4.73
N CYS A 104 -3.12 2.07 -3.97
CA CYS A 104 -3.11 2.04 -2.50
C CYS A 104 -4.30 1.26 -1.90
N GLN A 105 -5.36 0.98 -2.64
CA GLN A 105 -6.44 0.09 -2.22
C GLN A 105 -5.98 -1.36 -2.08
N MET A 106 -4.95 -1.76 -2.81
CA MET A 106 -4.35 -3.09 -2.72
C MET A 106 -3.87 -3.42 -1.30
N ASP A 107 -3.39 -2.42 -0.56
CA ASP A 107 -2.90 -2.60 0.81
C ASP A 107 -4.03 -3.08 1.74
N TYR A 108 -5.21 -2.47 1.65
CA TYR A 108 -6.37 -2.87 2.44
C TYR A 108 -6.83 -4.28 2.10
N ILE A 109 -6.92 -4.60 0.81
CA ILE A 109 -7.37 -5.90 0.32
C ILE A 109 -6.37 -6.99 0.72
N SER A 110 -5.07 -6.76 0.51
CA SER A 110 -4.03 -7.75 0.83
C SER A 110 -3.90 -7.99 2.33
N ILE A 111 -3.97 -6.95 3.15
CA ILE A 111 -3.93 -7.08 4.61
C ILE A 111 -5.16 -7.81 5.12
N ASP A 112 -6.34 -7.54 4.56
CA ASP A 112 -7.58 -8.26 4.89
C ASP A 112 -7.46 -9.76 4.58
N MET A 113 -6.92 -10.13 3.40
CA MET A 113 -6.66 -11.52 3.03
C MET A 113 -5.68 -12.23 3.97
N MET A 114 -4.71 -11.51 4.51
CA MET A 114 -3.71 -12.00 5.46
C MET A 114 -4.21 -12.02 6.91
N GLY A 115 -5.49 -11.76 7.14
CA GLY A 115 -6.11 -11.80 8.46
C GLY A 115 -5.90 -10.54 9.31
N GLY A 116 -5.59 -9.41 8.68
CA GLY A 116 -5.41 -8.12 9.33
C GLY A 116 -6.49 -7.09 9.00
N VAL A 117 -6.43 -5.97 9.68
CA VAL A 117 -7.16 -4.72 9.39
C VAL A 117 -6.12 -3.61 9.29
N LEU A 118 -6.17 -2.83 8.22
CA LEU A 118 -5.32 -1.67 8.01
C LEU A 118 -6.05 -0.39 8.41
N TYR A 119 -5.45 0.37 9.30
CA TYR A 119 -5.79 1.76 9.57
C TYR A 119 -4.71 2.65 8.98
N ARG A 120 -5.11 3.66 8.22
CA ARG A 120 -4.20 4.62 7.58
C ARG A 120 -4.89 5.97 7.48
N THR A 121 -4.25 7.02 8.00
CA THR A 121 -4.78 8.38 7.98
C THR A 121 -4.13 9.24 6.91
N LYS A 122 -2.91 8.87 6.47
CA LYS A 122 -2.12 9.58 5.46
C LYS A 122 -1.61 8.63 4.38
N ALA A 123 -1.51 9.13 3.17
CA ALA A 123 -0.84 8.43 2.08
C ALA A 123 -0.05 9.40 1.19
N LEU A 124 1.13 8.99 0.75
CA LEU A 124 1.98 9.74 -0.19
C LEU A 124 1.24 10.01 -1.52
N ALA A 125 0.43 9.07 -1.96
CA ALA A 125 -0.35 9.19 -3.21
C ALA A 125 -1.45 10.26 -3.15
N THR A 126 -1.86 10.71 -1.97
CA THR A 126 -2.90 11.72 -1.75
C THR A 126 -2.37 13.00 -1.10
N GLY A 127 -1.06 13.26 -1.22
CA GLY A 127 -0.41 14.48 -0.75
C GLY A 127 0.05 14.44 0.71
N GLY A 128 -0.01 13.30 1.38
CA GLY A 128 0.57 13.13 2.71
C GLY A 128 2.10 13.14 2.69
N ASP A 129 2.71 13.44 3.83
CA ASP A 129 4.17 13.39 4.03
C ASP A 129 4.71 11.96 4.21
N CYS A 130 3.82 11.01 4.46
CA CYS A 130 4.12 9.60 4.59
C CYS A 130 2.85 8.76 4.34
N CYS A 131 3.02 7.41 4.30
CA CYS A 131 1.91 6.48 4.51
C CYS A 131 2.05 5.88 5.90
N ASP A 132 1.10 6.17 6.78
CA ASP A 132 1.07 5.71 8.17
C ASP A 132 0.24 4.42 8.28
N PHE A 133 0.91 3.30 8.26
CA PHE A 133 0.26 1.99 8.41
C PHE A 133 0.16 1.62 9.88
N HIS A 134 -1.05 1.41 10.36
CA HIS A 134 -1.35 0.73 11.61
C HIS A 134 -2.12 -0.54 11.28
N VAL A 135 -1.52 -1.70 11.53
CA VAL A 135 -2.06 -3.01 11.16
C VAL A 135 -2.37 -3.81 12.41
N VAL A 136 -3.61 -4.27 12.50
CA VAL A 136 -4.12 -5.03 13.64
C VAL A 136 -4.67 -6.36 13.16
N LYS A 137 -4.35 -7.45 13.85
CA LYS A 137 -4.86 -8.78 13.55
C LYS A 137 -6.37 -8.86 13.82
N LYS A 138 -7.13 -9.47 12.92
CA LYS A 138 -8.57 -9.73 13.14
C LYS A 138 -8.80 -10.49 14.43
N GLY A 139 -9.76 -10.06 15.23
CA GLY A 139 -10.04 -10.63 16.54
C GLY A 139 -9.16 -10.12 17.69
N SER A 140 -8.20 -9.25 17.40
CA SER A 140 -7.42 -8.57 18.45
C SER A 140 -8.27 -7.57 19.23
N LYS A 141 -7.94 -7.39 20.51
CA LYS A 141 -8.53 -6.36 21.37
C LYS A 141 -8.22 -4.92 20.94
N TRP A 142 -7.25 -4.75 20.01
CA TRP A 142 -6.81 -3.45 19.51
C TRP A 142 -7.54 -3.00 18.25
N ILE A 143 -8.50 -3.77 17.75
CA ILE A 143 -9.41 -3.33 16.68
C ILE A 143 -10.13 -2.07 17.13
N GLU A 144 -10.05 -1.00 16.34
CA GLU A 144 -10.78 0.24 16.60
C GLU A 144 -12.31 -0.03 16.47
N LYS A 145 -13.07 0.49 17.45
CA LYS A 145 -14.54 0.30 17.51
C LYS A 145 -15.24 1.38 16.72
#